data_72c1328734716680f27a4254cdc3bcec
#
_entry.id   72c1328734716680f27a4254cdc3bcec
#
_cell.length_a   1.000
_cell.length_b   1.000
_cell.length_c   1.000
_cell.angle_alpha   90.00
_cell.angle_beta   90.00
_cell.angle_gamma   90.00
#
_symmetry.space_group_name_H-M   'P 1'
#
loop_
_entity.id
_entity.type
_entity.pdbx_description
1 polymer ?
#
loop_
_entity_poly.entity_id
_entity_poly.type
_entity_poly.pdbx_seq_one_letter_code
_entity_poly.pdbx_strand_id
1 'polypeptide(L)'
;MIPLTLKDLEEQIRICRKCRLWKATLNAVPGEGPQESKLALVGQNPGTEEDKSGKPFVGRAGKFLNKVLAQNCINRETVFVTNIVKHKTPNNRKPFADEVEACAPFLQRQLGIILPKKVVLMGAVAWQTPRIKGIEYIETVHPSAAMRFTKMRKRFMEDFNRLAQR
;
A
#
# COMPACT_ATOMS: atom_id res chain seq x y z
N MET A 1 -23.39 14.26 -12.38
CA MET A 1 -21.95 14.18 -12.07
C MET A 1 -21.46 12.78 -12.38
N ILE A 2 -20.42 12.66 -13.21
CA ILE A 2 -19.77 11.36 -13.46
C ILE A 2 -19.06 10.94 -12.16
N PRO A 3 -19.29 9.73 -11.62
CA PRO A 3 -18.59 9.29 -10.42
C PRO A 3 -17.09 9.20 -10.68
N LEU A 4 -16.27 9.58 -9.70
CA LEU A 4 -14.83 9.51 -9.75
C LEU A 4 -14.39 8.03 -9.85
N THR A 5 -13.63 7.70 -10.87
CA THR A 5 -13.09 6.35 -11.08
C THR A 5 -11.73 6.18 -10.41
N LEU A 6 -11.31 4.92 -10.25
CA LEU A 6 -9.96 4.62 -9.75
C LEU A 6 -8.87 5.18 -10.70
N LYS A 7 -9.14 5.18 -12.01
CA LYS A 7 -8.25 5.75 -13.03
C LYS A 7 -8.13 7.28 -12.91
N ASP A 8 -9.24 7.98 -12.72
CA ASP A 8 -9.20 9.44 -12.51
C ASP A 8 -8.38 9.81 -11.27
N LEU A 9 -8.52 9.00 -10.23
CA LEU A 9 -7.77 9.19 -8.99
C LEU A 9 -6.27 8.88 -9.17
N GLU A 10 -5.94 7.86 -9.94
CA GLU A 10 -4.56 7.55 -10.34
C GLU A 10 -3.89 8.74 -11.05
N GLU A 11 -4.56 9.34 -12.02
CA GLU A 11 -4.08 10.51 -12.75
C GLU A 11 -3.84 11.70 -11.80
N GLN A 12 -4.77 11.95 -10.88
CA GLN A 12 -4.61 13.00 -9.85
C GLN A 12 -3.41 12.74 -8.94
N ILE A 13 -3.16 11.49 -8.56
CA ILE A 13 -2.01 11.12 -7.72
C ILE A 13 -0.70 11.33 -8.49
N ARG A 14 -0.64 10.95 -9.76
CA ARG A 14 0.59 11.08 -10.58
C ARG A 14 1.10 12.51 -10.69
N ILE A 15 0.22 13.48 -10.66
CA ILE A 15 0.58 14.92 -10.72
C ILE A 15 0.54 15.62 -9.36
N CYS A 16 0.42 14.87 -8.26
CA CYS A 16 0.22 15.43 -6.93
C CYS A 16 1.43 16.22 -6.42
N ARG A 17 1.15 17.41 -5.89
CA ARG A 17 2.15 18.32 -5.29
C ARG A 17 1.73 18.82 -3.89
N LYS A 18 0.91 18.03 -3.16
CA LYS A 18 0.31 18.45 -1.89
C LYS A 18 1.28 18.48 -0.70
N CYS A 19 2.42 17.80 -0.77
CA CYS A 19 3.44 17.83 0.26
C CYS A 19 4.83 18.01 -0.37
N ARG A 20 5.86 18.20 0.46
CA ARG A 20 7.23 18.46 0.01
C ARG A 20 7.88 17.30 -0.78
N LEU A 21 7.39 16.07 -0.63
CA LEU A 21 8.05 14.88 -1.17
C LEU A 21 8.15 14.88 -2.69
N TRP A 22 7.19 15.46 -3.40
CA TRP A 22 7.20 15.50 -4.87
C TRP A 22 8.46 16.16 -5.46
N LYS A 23 9.10 17.09 -4.71
CA LYS A 23 10.26 17.86 -5.19
C LYS A 23 11.53 17.00 -5.39
N ALA A 24 11.63 15.88 -4.69
CA ALA A 24 12.83 15.03 -4.66
C ALA A 24 12.56 13.60 -5.17
N THR A 25 11.47 13.40 -5.91
CA THR A 25 11.05 12.10 -6.43
C THR A 25 10.85 12.14 -7.94
N LEU A 26 11.01 11.00 -8.59
CA LEU A 26 10.78 10.85 -10.02
C LEU A 26 9.29 10.65 -10.32
N ASN A 27 8.61 9.84 -9.52
CA ASN A 27 7.22 9.48 -9.72
C ASN A 27 6.43 9.48 -8.39
N ALA A 28 5.17 9.91 -8.46
CA ALA A 28 4.18 9.44 -7.52
C ALA A 28 3.80 8.00 -7.87
N VAL A 29 3.47 7.19 -6.86
CA VAL A 29 3.08 5.78 -7.01
C VAL A 29 1.66 5.60 -6.49
N PRO A 30 0.64 5.62 -7.36
CA PRO A 30 -0.76 5.54 -6.94
C PRO A 30 -1.15 4.22 -6.30
N GLY A 31 -0.59 3.14 -6.79
CA GLY A 31 -0.98 1.77 -6.48
C GLY A 31 -1.32 1.01 -7.75
N GLU A 32 -1.61 -0.28 -7.63
CA GLU A 32 -1.87 -1.18 -8.74
C GLU A 32 -2.83 -2.29 -8.33
N GLY A 33 -3.74 -2.64 -9.20
CA GLY A 33 -4.70 -3.73 -9.02
C GLY A 33 -6.08 -3.37 -9.55
N PRO A 34 -6.95 -4.37 -9.74
CA PRO A 34 -8.30 -4.15 -10.27
C PRO A 34 -9.20 -3.41 -9.28
N GLN A 35 -10.15 -2.66 -9.82
CA GLN A 35 -11.14 -1.94 -9.02
C GLN A 35 -12.05 -2.89 -8.22
N GLU A 36 -12.25 -4.10 -8.71
CA GLU A 36 -13.07 -5.14 -8.09
C GLU A 36 -12.32 -5.99 -7.06
N SER A 37 -11.11 -5.58 -6.67
CA SER A 37 -10.29 -6.30 -5.71
C SER A 37 -11.02 -6.53 -4.39
N LYS A 38 -11.07 -7.76 -3.95
CA LYS A 38 -11.63 -8.13 -2.63
C LYS A 38 -10.62 -7.96 -1.49
N LEU A 39 -9.36 -7.83 -1.83
CA LEU A 39 -8.24 -7.65 -0.91
C LEU A 39 -7.41 -6.45 -1.34
N ALA A 40 -7.11 -5.56 -0.40
CA ALA A 40 -6.14 -4.49 -0.59
C ALA A 40 -4.99 -4.60 0.41
N LEU A 41 -3.78 -4.30 -0.05
CA LEU A 41 -2.57 -4.25 0.77
C LEU A 41 -2.04 -2.83 0.80
N VAL A 42 -1.80 -2.31 1.99
CA VAL A 42 -1.34 -0.93 2.20
C VAL A 42 -0.02 -0.94 2.95
N GLY A 43 1.03 -0.44 2.31
CA GLY A 43 2.34 -0.23 2.93
C GLY A 43 2.57 1.22 3.35
N GLN A 44 3.82 1.58 3.60
CA GLN A 44 4.21 2.89 4.11
C GLN A 44 4.38 3.93 2.99
N ASN A 45 5.40 3.77 2.18
CA ASN A 45 5.76 4.68 1.08
C ASN A 45 6.57 3.93 0.00
N PRO A 46 6.63 4.45 -1.23
CA PRO A 46 7.47 3.89 -2.27
C PRO A 46 8.95 3.86 -1.88
N GLY A 47 9.66 2.84 -2.31
CA GLY A 47 11.11 2.74 -2.27
C GLY A 47 11.75 3.28 -3.56
N THR A 48 13.06 3.02 -3.73
CA THR A 48 13.81 3.52 -4.88
C THR A 48 13.35 2.92 -6.21
N GLU A 49 13.09 1.62 -6.25
CA GLU A 49 12.64 0.97 -7.49
C GLU A 49 11.20 1.34 -7.84
N GLU A 50 10.36 1.56 -6.84
CA GLU A 50 9.00 2.06 -7.02
C GLU A 50 8.99 3.50 -7.55
N ASP A 51 9.86 4.36 -7.03
CA ASP A 51 10.02 5.74 -7.51
C ASP A 51 10.46 5.79 -8.98
N LYS A 52 11.37 4.90 -9.39
CA LYS A 52 11.83 4.80 -10.78
C LYS A 52 10.75 4.30 -11.73
N SER A 53 9.98 3.29 -11.33
CA SER A 53 9.01 2.59 -12.19
C SER A 53 7.60 3.18 -12.14
N GLY A 54 7.25 3.92 -11.08
CA GLY A 54 5.89 4.36 -10.83
C GLY A 54 4.92 3.25 -10.39
N LYS A 55 5.44 2.06 -10.05
CA LYS A 55 4.66 0.88 -9.63
C LYS A 55 4.94 0.52 -8.17
N PRO A 56 3.91 0.06 -7.40
CA PRO A 56 4.09 -0.30 -6.00
C PRO A 56 4.76 -1.67 -5.85
N PHE A 57 5.56 -1.82 -4.81
CA PHE A 57 6.11 -3.10 -4.37
C PHE A 57 6.84 -3.90 -5.47
N VAL A 58 7.74 -3.25 -6.20
CA VAL A 58 8.60 -3.88 -7.24
C VAL A 58 10.03 -4.10 -6.77
N GLY A 59 10.46 -3.47 -5.67
CA GLY A 59 11.77 -3.66 -5.07
C GLY A 59 11.87 -4.94 -4.23
N ARG A 60 12.90 -5.03 -3.38
CA ARG A 60 13.16 -6.23 -2.55
C ARG A 60 11.98 -6.61 -1.64
N ALA A 61 11.39 -5.63 -0.95
CA ALA A 61 10.23 -5.85 -0.09
C ALA A 61 9.01 -6.33 -0.90
N GLY A 62 8.82 -5.79 -2.10
CA GLY A 62 7.78 -6.21 -3.03
C GLY A 62 7.94 -7.64 -3.52
N LYS A 63 9.17 -8.05 -3.86
CA LYS A 63 9.48 -9.44 -4.25
C LYS A 63 9.21 -10.42 -3.11
N PHE A 64 9.56 -10.05 -1.88
CA PHE A 64 9.23 -10.84 -0.69
C PHE A 64 7.73 -10.95 -0.49
N LEU A 65 6.99 -9.84 -0.58
CA LEU A 65 5.53 -9.82 -0.50
C LEU A 65 4.90 -10.73 -1.55
N ASN A 66 5.31 -10.63 -2.81
CA ASN A 66 4.80 -11.47 -3.90
C ASN A 66 5.05 -12.95 -3.66
N LYS A 67 6.21 -13.32 -3.10
CA LYS A 67 6.51 -14.70 -2.72
C LYS A 67 5.56 -15.20 -1.64
N VAL A 68 5.28 -14.39 -0.61
CA VAL A 68 4.35 -14.75 0.47
C VAL A 68 2.93 -14.89 -0.06
N LEU A 69 2.48 -14.00 -0.94
CA LEU A 69 1.17 -14.12 -1.59
C LEU A 69 1.06 -15.44 -2.36
N ALA A 70 2.06 -15.77 -3.19
CA ALA A 70 2.08 -17.02 -3.97
C ALA A 70 2.07 -18.27 -3.07
N GLN A 71 2.83 -18.28 -1.98
CA GLN A 71 2.83 -19.36 -0.99
C GLN A 71 1.48 -19.58 -0.32
N ASN A 72 0.64 -18.54 -0.25
CA ASN A 72 -0.71 -18.61 0.29
C ASN A 72 -1.79 -18.69 -0.79
N CYS A 73 -1.42 -19.04 -2.03
CA CYS A 73 -2.33 -19.15 -3.18
C CYS A 73 -3.15 -17.87 -3.44
N ILE A 74 -2.59 -16.72 -3.10
CA ILE A 74 -3.19 -15.40 -3.39
C ILE A 74 -2.60 -14.87 -4.68
N ASN A 75 -3.42 -14.73 -5.73
CA ASN A 75 -2.98 -14.17 -6.99
C ASN A 75 -2.75 -12.65 -6.86
N ARG A 76 -1.50 -12.20 -7.03
CA ARG A 76 -1.11 -10.79 -6.96
C ARG A 76 -1.93 -9.89 -7.89
N GLU A 77 -2.33 -10.38 -9.06
CA GLU A 77 -3.08 -9.61 -10.06
C GLU A 77 -4.53 -9.31 -9.65
N THR A 78 -5.06 -10.04 -8.68
CA THR A 78 -6.42 -9.81 -8.14
C THR A 78 -6.43 -8.92 -6.90
N VAL A 79 -5.27 -8.49 -6.43
CA VAL A 79 -5.10 -7.70 -5.21
C VAL A 79 -4.74 -6.26 -5.55
N PHE A 80 -5.41 -5.31 -4.91
CA PHE A 80 -5.00 -3.91 -4.99
C PHE A 80 -3.87 -3.63 -3.99
N VAL A 81 -2.77 -3.10 -4.48
CA VAL A 81 -1.58 -2.82 -3.64
C VAL A 81 -1.19 -1.36 -3.76
N THR A 82 -1.00 -0.72 -2.62
CA THR A 82 -0.63 0.69 -2.55
C THR A 82 0.13 1.01 -1.25
N ASN A 83 0.42 2.28 -1.03
CA ASN A 83 1.01 2.81 0.19
C ASN A 83 0.16 3.95 0.73
N ILE A 84 0.27 4.23 2.04
CA ILE A 84 -0.40 5.38 2.66
C ILE A 84 0.18 6.71 2.16
N VAL A 85 1.49 6.76 1.86
CA VAL A 85 2.16 7.90 1.22
C VAL A 85 2.54 7.53 -0.21
N LYS A 86 2.28 8.42 -1.18
CA LYS A 86 2.40 8.14 -2.62
C LYS A 86 3.76 8.50 -3.22
N HIS A 87 4.61 9.17 -2.48
CA HIS A 87 5.97 9.52 -2.91
C HIS A 87 7.03 8.89 -2.00
N LYS A 88 8.19 8.60 -2.58
CA LYS A 88 9.35 8.15 -1.82
C LYS A 88 9.79 9.21 -0.80
N THR A 89 10.18 8.78 0.40
CA THR A 89 10.79 9.65 1.40
C THR A 89 12.31 9.72 1.24
N PRO A 90 12.95 10.86 1.56
CA PRO A 90 14.41 10.96 1.55
C PRO A 90 15.03 9.88 2.44
N ASN A 91 16.05 9.16 1.89
CA ASN A 91 16.77 8.08 2.60
C ASN A 91 15.83 7.00 3.19
N ASN A 92 14.66 6.78 2.61
CA ASN A 92 13.64 5.85 3.11
C ASN A 92 13.26 6.07 4.59
N ARG A 93 13.35 7.32 5.07
CA ARG A 93 12.90 7.66 6.41
C ARG A 93 11.39 7.43 6.57
N LYS A 94 10.95 7.29 7.80
CA LYS A 94 9.52 7.31 8.11
C LYS A 94 8.90 8.64 7.64
N PRO A 95 7.75 8.63 6.97
CA PRO A 95 7.06 9.87 6.60
C PRO A 95 6.67 10.67 7.84
N PHE A 96 6.70 11.99 7.71
CA PHE A 96 6.22 12.89 8.75
C PHE A 96 4.68 12.90 8.79
N ALA A 97 4.11 13.33 9.92
CA ALA A 97 2.66 13.37 10.10
C ALA A 97 1.94 14.21 9.04
N ASP A 98 2.49 15.36 8.67
CA ASP A 98 1.94 16.24 7.63
C ASP A 98 1.98 15.61 6.23
N GLU A 99 2.98 14.80 5.94
CA GLU A 99 3.09 14.05 4.69
C GLU A 99 2.03 12.93 4.60
N VAL A 100 1.81 12.22 5.70
CA VAL A 100 0.74 11.21 5.80
C VAL A 100 -0.63 11.87 5.66
N GLU A 101 -0.86 12.97 6.37
CA GLU A 101 -2.12 13.71 6.35
C GLU A 101 -2.45 14.24 4.94
N ALA A 102 -1.46 14.77 4.23
CA ALA A 102 -1.63 15.24 2.85
C ALA A 102 -2.01 14.12 1.86
N CYS A 103 -1.55 12.90 2.09
CA CYS A 103 -1.83 11.73 1.25
C CYS A 103 -3.10 10.96 1.66
N ALA A 104 -3.53 11.05 2.90
CA ALA A 104 -4.65 10.27 3.44
C ALA A 104 -5.94 10.34 2.61
N PRO A 105 -6.37 11.50 2.06
CA PRO A 105 -7.56 11.57 1.23
C PRO A 105 -7.50 10.69 -0.03
N PHE A 106 -6.33 10.50 -0.63
CA PHE A 106 -6.18 9.62 -1.78
C PHE A 106 -6.45 8.17 -1.43
N LEU A 107 -5.82 7.67 -0.36
CA LEU A 107 -6.03 6.30 0.09
C LEU A 107 -7.49 6.05 0.48
N GLN A 108 -8.12 6.98 1.20
CA GLN A 108 -9.54 6.87 1.56
C GLN A 108 -10.44 6.77 0.34
N ARG A 109 -10.19 7.59 -0.69
CA ARG A 109 -10.95 7.53 -1.94
C ARG A 109 -10.69 6.24 -2.71
N GLN A 110 -9.45 5.77 -2.77
CA GLN A 110 -9.13 4.48 -3.38
C GLN A 110 -9.91 3.35 -2.72
N LEU A 111 -9.83 3.24 -1.40
CA LEU A 111 -10.55 2.21 -0.65
C LEU A 111 -12.08 2.39 -0.73
N GLY A 112 -12.58 3.62 -0.81
CA GLY A 112 -14.00 3.93 -1.00
C GLY A 112 -14.54 3.56 -2.38
N ILE A 113 -13.71 3.60 -3.42
CA ILE A 113 -14.07 3.16 -4.78
C ILE A 113 -14.02 1.64 -4.89
N ILE A 114 -12.95 1.02 -4.38
CA ILE A 114 -12.71 -0.43 -4.47
C ILE A 114 -13.67 -1.20 -3.54
N LEU A 115 -13.92 -0.70 -2.33
CA LEU A 115 -14.67 -1.37 -1.27
C LEU A 115 -14.25 -2.83 -1.07
N PRO A 116 -12.97 -3.10 -0.82
CA PRO A 116 -12.50 -4.45 -0.64
C PRO A 116 -13.13 -5.07 0.62
N LYS A 117 -13.24 -6.40 0.66
CA LYS A 117 -13.70 -7.10 1.87
C LYS A 117 -12.68 -6.97 3.01
N LYS A 118 -11.40 -7.01 2.65
CA LYS A 118 -10.29 -6.96 3.60
C LYS A 118 -9.20 -5.99 3.16
N VAL A 119 -8.61 -5.31 4.13
CA VAL A 119 -7.42 -4.46 3.95
C VAL A 119 -6.35 -4.93 4.92
N VAL A 120 -5.18 -5.29 4.41
CA VAL A 120 -3.99 -5.59 5.22
C VAL A 120 -3.13 -4.34 5.32
N LEU A 121 -2.94 -3.84 6.51
CA LEU A 121 -2.12 -2.68 6.82
C LEU A 121 -0.73 -3.14 7.28
N MET A 122 0.28 -2.90 6.46
CA MET A 122 1.63 -3.42 6.64
C MET A 122 2.54 -2.37 7.26
N GLY A 123 2.78 -2.48 8.56
CA GLY A 123 3.63 -1.60 9.36
C GLY A 123 2.87 -0.47 10.06
N ALA A 124 3.46 0.06 11.13
CA ALA A 124 2.81 0.99 12.06
C ALA A 124 2.32 2.30 11.39
N VAL A 125 2.99 2.77 10.35
CA VAL A 125 2.52 3.96 9.62
C VAL A 125 1.22 3.65 8.87
N ALA A 126 1.13 2.49 8.20
CA ALA A 126 -0.09 2.06 7.51
C ALA A 126 -1.26 1.82 8.48
N TRP A 127 -0.99 1.44 9.74
CA TRP A 127 -2.03 1.25 10.76
C TRP A 127 -2.83 2.53 11.07
N GLN A 128 -2.29 3.71 10.74
CA GLN A 128 -2.96 5.00 10.89
C GLN A 128 -4.08 5.21 9.85
N THR A 129 -4.22 4.34 8.87
CA THR A 129 -5.28 4.43 7.85
C THR A 129 -6.65 4.48 8.51
N PRO A 130 -7.47 5.52 8.24
CA PRO A 130 -8.83 5.60 8.76
C PRO A 130 -9.68 4.41 8.30
N ARG A 131 -10.52 3.90 9.20
CA ARG A 131 -11.35 2.71 8.94
C ARG A 131 -12.64 3.10 8.23
N ILE A 132 -12.95 2.37 7.16
CA ILE A 132 -14.25 2.48 6.46
C ILE A 132 -15.16 1.37 7.01
N LYS A 133 -16.38 1.72 7.40
CA LYS A 133 -17.38 0.76 7.91
C LYS A 133 -17.65 -0.33 6.86
N GLY A 134 -17.66 -1.58 7.30
CA GLY A 134 -17.92 -2.74 6.44
C GLY A 134 -16.67 -3.38 5.83
N ILE A 135 -15.49 -2.79 6.03
CA ILE A 135 -14.21 -3.37 5.62
C ILE A 135 -13.51 -3.99 6.84
N GLU A 136 -13.06 -5.23 6.72
CA GLU A 136 -12.21 -5.88 7.74
C GLU A 136 -10.76 -5.41 7.57
N TYR A 137 -10.14 -4.93 8.65
CA TYR A 137 -8.75 -4.49 8.66
C TYR A 137 -7.87 -5.44 9.45
N ILE A 138 -6.73 -5.82 8.86
CA ILE A 138 -5.73 -6.71 9.45
C ILE A 138 -4.42 -5.94 9.55
N GLU A 139 -3.89 -5.80 10.75
CA GLU A 139 -2.61 -5.13 11.01
C GLU A 139 -1.48 -6.15 11.10
N THR A 140 -0.48 -6.01 10.25
CA THR A 140 0.73 -6.82 10.28
C THR A 140 1.99 -5.95 10.23
N VAL A 141 3.16 -6.55 10.29
CA VAL A 141 4.44 -5.85 10.16
C VAL A 141 4.71 -5.49 8.70
N HIS A 142 5.61 -4.53 8.46
CA HIS A 142 6.02 -4.20 7.10
C HIS A 142 6.88 -5.33 6.49
N PRO A 143 6.77 -5.63 5.19
CA PRO A 143 7.58 -6.66 4.54
C PRO A 143 9.10 -6.48 4.73
N SER A 144 9.61 -5.25 4.74
CA SER A 144 11.03 -4.99 4.99
C SER A 144 11.47 -5.37 6.41
N ALA A 145 10.62 -5.20 7.41
CA ALA A 145 10.88 -5.67 8.78
C ALA A 145 10.84 -7.20 8.87
N ALA A 146 9.89 -7.83 8.16
CA ALA A 146 9.82 -9.29 8.07
C ALA A 146 11.07 -9.90 7.40
N MET A 147 11.65 -9.22 6.41
CA MET A 147 12.90 -9.64 5.79
C MET A 147 14.12 -9.56 6.74
N ARG A 148 14.12 -8.57 7.64
CA ARG A 148 15.26 -8.24 8.51
C ARG A 148 15.24 -9.01 9.82
N PHE A 149 14.07 -9.23 10.42
CA PHE A 149 13.92 -9.78 11.77
C PHE A 149 13.10 -11.08 11.76
N THR A 150 13.68 -12.18 12.31
CA THR A 150 13.04 -13.51 12.35
C THR A 150 11.68 -13.49 13.03
N LYS A 151 11.54 -12.81 14.18
CA LYS A 151 10.26 -12.69 14.91
C LYS A 151 9.20 -11.97 14.07
N MET A 152 9.58 -10.92 13.34
CA MET A 152 8.67 -10.17 12.48
C MET A 152 8.28 -11.01 11.25
N ARG A 153 9.22 -11.77 10.69
CA ARG A 153 8.93 -12.72 9.60
C ARG A 153 7.90 -13.76 10.02
N LYS A 154 8.07 -14.37 11.18
CA LYS A 154 7.12 -15.35 11.72
C LYS A 154 5.71 -14.74 11.80
N ARG A 155 5.57 -13.58 12.42
CA ARG A 155 4.29 -12.87 12.51
C ARG A 155 3.68 -12.58 11.14
N PHE A 156 4.46 -12.04 10.22
CA PHE A 156 4.03 -11.73 8.85
C PHE A 156 3.49 -12.96 8.14
N MET A 157 4.22 -14.07 8.19
CA MET A 157 3.81 -15.34 7.59
C MET A 157 2.53 -15.91 8.22
N GLU A 158 2.39 -15.86 9.53
CA GLU A 158 1.19 -16.29 10.25
C GLU A 158 -0.03 -15.44 9.87
N ASP A 159 0.12 -14.13 9.78
CA ASP A 159 -0.97 -13.22 9.41
C ASP A 159 -1.47 -13.47 7.97
N PHE A 160 -0.56 -13.68 7.00
CA PHE A 160 -0.92 -14.02 5.63
C PHE A 160 -1.51 -15.43 5.50
N ASN A 161 -1.03 -16.38 6.30
CA ASN A 161 -1.61 -17.72 6.33
C ASN A 161 -3.07 -17.70 6.84
N ARG A 162 -3.34 -16.96 7.91
CA ARG A 162 -4.73 -16.76 8.40
C ARG A 162 -5.60 -16.04 7.38
N LEU A 163 -5.06 -15.08 6.64
CA LEU A 163 -5.76 -14.37 5.57
C LEU A 163 -6.24 -15.33 4.48
N ALA A 164 -5.42 -16.31 4.10
CA ALA A 164 -5.72 -17.28 3.06
C ALA A 164 -6.75 -18.34 3.48
N GLN A 165 -6.87 -18.63 4.79
CA GLN A 165 -7.77 -19.65 5.34
C GLN A 165 -9.22 -19.17 5.52
N ARG A 166 -9.53 -17.89 5.29
CA ARG A 166 -10.84 -17.25 5.46
C ARG A 166 -11.39 -16.79 4.12
#